data_7d9d2c44dd16795c864673bc96ca2c44
#
_entry.id   7d9d2c44dd16795c864673bc96ca2c44
#
_cell.length_a   1.000
_cell.length_b   1.000
_cell.length_c   1.000
_cell.angle_alpha   90.00
_cell.angle_beta   90.00
_cell.angle_gamma   90.00
#
_symmetry.space_group_name_H-M   'P 1'
#
loop_
_entity.id
_entity.type
_entity.pdbx_description
1 polymer ?
#
loop_
_entity_poly.entity_id
_entity_poly.type
_entity_poly.pdbx_seq_one_letter_code
_entity_poly.pdbx_strand_id
1 'polypeptide(L)' 'NNKKFKIWIQIAAFSNIKSAKILQDKFKEIQNINVHKVFLKGRNIYRVRVGPFLSIDKADSVYNFLIAKGMQGTKFIVE' A
#
# COMPACT_ATOMS: atom_id res chain seq x y z
N ASN A 1 20.37 13.87 12.83
CA ASN A 1 19.75 13.82 13.12
C ASN A 1 18.52 13.11 13.28
N ASN A 2 17.49 13.34 13.30
CA ASN A 2 16.32 12.63 13.57
C ASN A 2 15.43 12.47 12.40
N LYS A 3 16.01 12.22 11.30
CA LYS A 3 15.19 11.96 10.17
C LYS A 3 14.48 10.68 10.35
N LYS A 4 13.17 10.72 10.20
CA LYS A 4 12.37 9.54 10.26
C LYS A 4 11.84 9.25 8.88
N PHE A 5 12.05 8.03 8.46
CA PHE A 5 11.50 7.58 7.20
C PHE A 5 10.20 6.85 7.47
N LYS A 6 9.26 7.04 6.57
CA LYS A 6 8.05 6.25 6.58
C LYS A 6 8.12 5.31 5.39
N ILE A 7 7.92 4.05 5.67
CA ILE A 7 7.93 3.04 4.63
C ILE A 7 6.51 2.56 4.44
N TRP A 8 6.04 2.62 3.20
CA TRP A 8 4.73 2.13 2.84
C TRP A 8 4.88 0.97 1.89
N ILE A 9 3.91 0.07 1.90
CA ILE A 9 3.80 -0.96 0.90
C ILE A 9 2.60 -0.59 0.04
N GLN A 10 2.81 -0.36 -1.24
CA GLN A 10 1.70 -0.07 -2.14
C GLN A 10 1.38 -1.33 -2.93
N ILE A 11 0.16 -1.81 -2.77
CA ILE A 11 -0.27 -3.06 -3.41
C ILE A 11 -0.70 -2.78 -4.84
N ALA A 12 -1.47 -1.74 -5.04
CA ALA A 12 -2.01 -1.40 -6.35
C ALA A 12 -2.55 0.02 -6.34
N ALA A 13 -2.87 0.53 -7.52
CA ALA A 13 -3.50 1.82 -7.68
C ALA A 13 -4.59 1.70 -8.74
N PHE A 14 -5.71 2.33 -8.48
CA PHE A 14 -6.88 2.23 -9.36
C PHE A 14 -7.44 3.61 -9.66
N SER A 15 -8.06 3.76 -10.81
CA SER A 15 -8.81 4.98 -11.12
C SER A 15 -10.22 4.92 -10.54
N ASN A 16 -10.62 3.77 -10.03
CA ASN A 16 -11.98 3.52 -9.53
C ASN A 16 -11.91 3.14 -8.06
N ILE A 17 -12.65 3.87 -7.22
CA ILE A 17 -12.61 3.61 -5.78
C ILE A 17 -13.18 2.23 -5.41
N LYS A 18 -14.14 1.74 -6.16
CA LYS A 18 -14.71 0.42 -5.87
C LYS A 18 -13.66 -0.68 -5.99
N SER A 19 -12.84 -0.60 -7.03
CA SER A 19 -11.77 -1.58 -7.20
C SER A 19 -10.78 -1.54 -6.03
N ALA A 20 -10.45 -0.34 -5.58
CA ALA A 20 -9.54 -0.18 -4.45
C ALA A 20 -10.14 -0.79 -3.19
N LYS A 21 -11.43 -0.56 -2.96
CA LYS A 21 -12.08 -1.07 -1.76
C LYS A 21 -12.22 -2.59 -1.78
N ILE A 22 -12.45 -3.17 -2.95
CA ILE A 22 -12.50 -4.61 -3.09
C ILE A 22 -11.15 -5.21 -2.70
N LEU A 23 -10.07 -4.61 -3.17
CA LEU A 23 -8.74 -5.10 -2.83
C LEU A 23 -8.44 -4.92 -1.35
N GLN A 24 -8.80 -3.77 -0.79
CA GLN A 24 -8.64 -3.54 0.64
C GLN A 24 -9.37 -4.62 1.44
N ASP A 25 -10.59 -4.94 1.07
CA ASP A 25 -11.37 -5.92 1.77
C ASP A 25 -10.78 -7.33 1.64
N LYS A 26 -10.22 -7.63 0.48
CA LYS A 26 -9.59 -8.92 0.26
C LYS A 26 -8.45 -9.18 1.25
N PHE A 27 -7.74 -8.13 1.65
CA PHE A 27 -6.61 -8.23 2.56
C PHE A 27 -6.89 -7.54 3.89
N LYS A 28 -8.12 -7.55 4.34
CA LYS A 28 -8.51 -6.81 5.54
C LYS A 28 -7.82 -7.30 6.81
N GLU A 29 -7.28 -8.52 6.79
CA GLU A 29 -6.53 -9.03 7.94
C GLU A 29 -5.18 -8.33 8.10
N ILE A 30 -4.71 -7.65 7.08
CA ILE A 30 -3.47 -6.89 7.19
C ILE A 30 -3.78 -5.58 7.91
N GLN A 31 -3.09 -5.35 9.03
CA GLN A 31 -3.28 -4.12 9.79
C GLN A 31 -2.83 -2.91 8.99
N ASN A 32 -3.56 -1.82 9.14
CA ASN A 32 -3.21 -0.53 8.53
C ASN A 32 -3.23 -0.54 7.01
N ILE A 33 -4.12 -1.34 6.43
CA ILE A 33 -4.35 -1.30 5.00
C ILE A 33 -5.38 -0.21 4.72
N ASN A 34 -5.04 0.73 3.85
CA ASN A 34 -5.87 1.91 3.58
C ASN A 34 -5.90 2.24 2.10
N VAL A 35 -6.97 2.94 1.72
CA VAL A 35 -7.10 3.50 0.37
C VAL A 35 -6.79 4.98 0.48
N HIS A 36 -5.78 5.43 -0.26
CA HIS A 36 -5.37 6.83 -0.28
C HIS A 36 -5.67 7.43 -1.64
N LYS A 37 -6.49 8.46 -1.65
CA LYS A 37 -6.82 9.15 -2.88
C LYS A 37 -5.76 10.21 -3.16
N VAL A 38 -5.30 10.26 -4.40
CA VAL A 38 -4.40 11.30 -4.83
C VAL A 38 -4.86 11.80 -6.21
N PHE A 39 -4.73 13.10 -6.43
CA PHE A 39 -5.12 13.71 -7.70
C PHE A 39 -3.87 13.87 -8.55
N LEU A 40 -3.81 13.18 -9.67
CA LEU A 40 -2.67 13.21 -10.55
C LEU A 40 -3.13 13.37 -11.99
N LYS A 41 -2.51 14.34 -12.68
CA LYS A 41 -2.75 14.54 -14.11
C LYS A 41 -4.24 14.62 -14.45
N GLY A 42 -4.97 15.37 -13.62
CA GLY A 42 -6.37 15.65 -13.88
C GLY A 42 -7.33 14.55 -13.47
N ARG A 43 -6.87 13.55 -12.73
CA ARG A 43 -7.76 12.48 -12.31
C ARG A 43 -7.44 12.01 -10.90
N ASN A 44 -8.42 11.38 -10.27
CA ASN A 44 -8.24 10.77 -8.97
C ASN A 44 -7.69 9.37 -9.13
N ILE A 45 -6.66 9.06 -8.34
CA ILE A 45 -6.06 7.73 -8.28
C ILE A 45 -6.22 7.23 -6.85
N TYR A 46 -6.65 5.99 -6.71
CA TYR A 46 -6.90 5.38 -5.41
C TYR A 46 -5.84 4.31 -5.17
N ARG A 47 -4.91 4.62 -4.25
CA ARG A 47 -3.79 3.73 -3.96
C ARG A 47 -4.12 2.89 -2.74
N VAL A 48 -3.94 1.58 -2.86
CA VAL A 48 -4.13 0.68 -1.73
C VAL A 48 -2.77 0.45 -1.11
N ARG A 49 -2.60 0.91 0.13
CA ARG A 49 -1.31 0.95 0.79
C ARG A 49 -1.41 0.40 2.20
N VAL A 50 -0.30 -0.14 2.67
CA VAL A 50 -0.17 -0.64 4.04
C VAL A 50 0.91 0.17 4.72
N GLY A 51 0.68 0.56 5.96
CA GLY A 51 1.67 1.28 6.73
C GLY A 51 1.11 2.48 7.43
N PRO A 52 1.98 3.40 7.86
CA PRO A 52 3.42 3.39 7.60
C PRO A 52 4.16 2.43 8.53
N PHE A 53 5.27 1.91 8.04
CA PHE A 53 6.15 1.07 8.83
C PHE A 53 7.37 1.88 9.24
N LEU A 54 7.81 1.68 10.47
CA LEU A 54 9.02 2.33 10.97
C LEU A 54 10.22 1.40 10.89
N SER A 55 9.99 0.16 10.49
CA SER A 55 11.02 -0.88 10.44
C SER A 55 10.92 -1.60 9.11
N ILE A 56 12.08 -1.79 8.48
CA ILE A 56 12.11 -2.49 7.20
C ILE A 56 11.72 -3.97 7.37
N ASP A 57 12.01 -4.55 8.54
CA ASP A 57 11.72 -5.96 8.77
C ASP A 57 10.23 -6.25 8.68
N LYS A 58 9.42 -5.40 9.31
CA LYS A 58 7.97 -5.60 9.27
C LYS A 58 7.41 -5.35 7.88
N ALA A 59 7.91 -4.31 7.22
CA ALA A 59 7.48 -4.01 5.87
C ALA A 59 7.82 -5.17 4.93
N ASP A 60 9.01 -5.73 5.11
CA ASP A 60 9.47 -6.83 4.27
C ASP A 60 8.58 -8.06 4.42
N SER A 61 8.16 -8.36 5.65
CA SER A 61 7.26 -9.49 5.89
C SER A 61 5.93 -9.31 5.17
N VAL A 62 5.38 -8.12 5.22
CA VAL A 62 4.11 -7.84 4.54
C VAL A 62 4.30 -7.91 3.02
N TYR A 63 5.41 -7.36 2.53
CA TYR A 63 5.74 -7.41 1.12
C TYR A 63 5.77 -8.86 0.63
N ASN A 64 6.52 -9.70 1.34
CA ASN A 64 6.66 -11.11 0.94
C ASN A 64 5.33 -11.85 0.98
N PHE A 65 4.51 -11.55 1.97
CA PHE A 65 3.17 -12.13 2.06
C PHE A 65 2.35 -11.77 0.81
N LEU A 66 2.37 -10.50 0.43
CA LEU A 66 1.59 -10.03 -0.71
C LEU A 66 2.09 -10.62 -2.03
N ILE A 67 3.40 -10.70 -2.20
CA ILE A 67 3.97 -11.33 -3.39
C ILE A 67 3.54 -12.80 -3.46
N ALA A 68 3.58 -13.50 -2.33
CA ALA A 68 3.16 -14.89 -2.28
C ALA A 68 1.70 -15.07 -2.61
N LYS A 69 0.87 -14.04 -2.38
CA LYS A 69 -0.54 -14.07 -2.72
C LYS A 69 -0.82 -13.63 -4.15
N GLY A 70 0.21 -13.42 -4.93
CA GLY A 70 0.05 -13.07 -6.34
C GLY A 70 0.00 -11.60 -6.64
N MET A 71 0.24 -10.73 -5.65
CA MET A 71 0.20 -9.29 -5.85
C MET A 71 1.54 -8.81 -6.38
N GLN A 72 1.83 -9.12 -7.65
CA GLN A 72 3.14 -8.87 -8.25
C GLN A 72 3.47 -7.41 -8.45
N GLY A 73 2.47 -6.54 -8.45
CA GLY A 73 2.70 -5.11 -8.58
C GLY A 73 3.05 -4.41 -7.28
N THR A 74 3.14 -5.18 -6.18
CA THR A 74 3.45 -4.61 -4.86
C THR A 74 4.84 -3.99 -4.86
N LYS A 75 4.95 -2.81 -4.24
CA LYS A 75 6.24 -2.13 -4.19
C LYS A 75 6.37 -1.32 -2.90
N PHE A 76 7.62 -1.03 -2.55
CA PHE A 76 7.92 -0.17 -1.43
C PHE A 76 7.85 1.29 -1.84
N ILE A 77 7.30 2.12 -0.96
CA ILE A 77 7.29 3.57 -1.12
C ILE A 77 7.92 4.14 0.15
N VAL A 78 8.97 4.94 0.00
CA VAL A 78 9.65 5.56 1.14
C VAL A 78 9.40 7.06 1.09
N GLU A 79 8.93 7.60 2.19
CA GLU A 79 8.63 9.03 2.30
C GLU A 79 9.39 9.67 3.43
#